data_3c7488e832fce1e828275b6def031678
#
_entry.id   3c7488e832fce1e828275b6def031678
#
_cell.length_a   1.000
_cell.length_b   1.000
_cell.length_c   1.000
_cell.angle_alpha   90.00
_cell.angle_beta   90.00
_cell.angle_gamma   90.00
#
_symmetry.space_group_name_H-M   'P 1'
#
loop_
_entity.id
_entity.type
_entity.pdbx_description
1 polymer ?
#
loop_
_entity_poly.entity_id
_entity_poly.type
_entity_poly.pdbx_seq_one_letter_code
_entity_poly.pdbx_strand_id
1 'polypeptide(L)'
;MYEYKGKSAFGGIAIGRIKVYSKEQQQVKRMHIDDCESEKQRYINAVDKAVEQLGMLYDKALKEVGEANAAIFEMHQIMLEDDDYKESVLNIIDNQNVNAEYAVAQTSDNFSSMFAAMDDEYMRGRALDVRDISERLITILSGGKSSTIESDEPSIIIAEDLAPSETVQMDKEKILSFVSVKGSVNSHTAILARTMGIPALIGTKGVLDEDIDGLTGIVDGFNGVVYINPDSETLDRYKKEQAKYIEQKELLNRLKGKEDVTLDGTKIKLYANIGNVKDIALVLANDAAGIGLFRSEFIYLERTDFPTEEEQFNIYKTVAENMAGKPAIIRTLDIGADKQCDYFNLDKEDNPALGVRAIRICLTRTDIFKTQLRALYRASAYGNIHIMYPMIANMWEIDRIKEIENEVKAELAAQEIKIGSPKTGIMIETPAAAMISDELAKKVDFFSIGTNDLTQYTLAVDRQNPKLDTFFDAHHPAVLKMIKMVVDNAHKAGIWAGICGELGADTSLTQKFLEMGVDELSVSPGRILPIRKIIRDTDVSEL
;
A
#
# COMPACT_ATOMS: atom_id res chain seq x y z
N MET A 1 25.66 10.65 -22.97
CA MET A 1 24.45 10.62 -22.13
C MET A 1 23.51 9.57 -22.67
N TYR A 2 23.03 8.66 -21.80
CA TYR A 2 22.00 7.67 -22.14
C TYR A 2 20.76 7.98 -21.30
N GLU A 3 19.58 7.81 -21.89
CA GLU A 3 18.29 7.99 -21.22
C GLU A 3 17.50 6.69 -21.26
N TYR A 4 17.03 6.23 -20.10
CA TYR A 4 16.18 5.04 -20.00
C TYR A 4 14.91 5.37 -19.24
N LYS A 5 13.81 4.70 -19.59
CA LYS A 5 12.50 4.88 -18.98
C LYS A 5 12.10 3.65 -18.17
N GLY A 6 11.55 3.90 -16.99
CA GLY A 6 10.97 2.89 -16.13
C GLY A 6 9.66 3.37 -15.51
N LYS A 7 9.00 2.49 -14.79
CA LYS A 7 7.83 2.88 -13.99
C LYS A 7 8.29 3.44 -12.66
N SER A 8 7.77 4.59 -12.26
CA SER A 8 8.03 5.17 -10.94
C SER A 8 7.44 4.27 -9.83
N ALA A 9 8.29 3.83 -8.92
CA ALA A 9 7.88 3.18 -7.67
C ALA A 9 7.77 4.20 -6.54
N PHE A 10 8.63 5.23 -6.55
CA PHE A 10 8.58 6.37 -5.64
C PHE A 10 9.20 7.61 -6.30
N GLY A 11 8.54 8.77 -6.12
CA GLY A 11 8.96 10.05 -6.69
C GLY A 11 10.14 10.67 -5.95
N GLY A 12 10.85 11.56 -6.62
CA GLY A 12 12.01 12.27 -6.09
C GLY A 12 13.11 12.37 -7.15
N ILE A 13 14.16 13.13 -6.84
CA ILE A 13 15.34 13.29 -7.69
C ILE A 13 16.58 12.83 -6.92
N ALA A 14 17.29 11.85 -7.45
CA ALA A 14 18.58 11.41 -6.94
C ALA A 14 19.68 11.68 -7.96
N ILE A 15 20.81 12.21 -7.50
CA ILE A 15 22.00 12.45 -8.30
C ILE A 15 23.18 11.86 -7.56
N GLY A 16 23.93 10.96 -8.19
CA GLY A 16 25.07 10.31 -7.55
C GLY A 16 25.82 9.36 -8.48
N ARG A 17 26.78 8.65 -7.91
CA ARG A 17 27.47 7.58 -8.63
C ARG A 17 26.57 6.36 -8.75
N ILE A 18 26.66 5.70 -9.86
CA ILE A 18 25.98 4.43 -10.11
C ILE A 18 26.82 3.30 -9.54
N LYS A 19 26.16 2.41 -8.79
CA LYS A 19 26.70 1.13 -8.39
C LYS A 19 25.86 0.03 -9.00
N VAL A 20 26.43 -0.70 -9.94
CA VAL A 20 25.78 -1.86 -10.53
C VAL A 20 25.88 -3.03 -9.57
N TYR A 21 24.72 -3.55 -9.19
CA TYR A 21 24.65 -4.80 -8.46
C TYR A 21 24.36 -5.94 -9.41
N SER A 22 25.33 -6.79 -9.60
CA SER A 22 25.18 -8.05 -10.32
C SER A 22 25.46 -9.21 -9.36
N LYS A 23 24.51 -10.14 -9.29
CA LYS A 23 24.76 -11.39 -8.60
C LYS A 23 25.87 -12.14 -9.35
N GLU A 24 26.97 -12.45 -8.68
CA GLU A 24 27.86 -13.49 -9.18
C GLU A 24 27.06 -14.79 -9.18
N GLN A 25 26.60 -15.23 -10.34
CA GLN A 25 26.04 -16.56 -10.47
C GLN A 25 27.15 -17.56 -10.14
N GLN A 26 27.08 -18.10 -8.93
CA GLN A 26 27.96 -19.23 -8.58
C GLN A 26 27.61 -20.37 -9.54
N GLN A 27 28.53 -20.68 -10.44
CA GLN A 27 28.37 -21.83 -11.31
C GLN A 27 28.38 -23.10 -10.47
N VAL A 28 27.20 -23.62 -10.21
CA VAL A 28 27.04 -24.89 -9.50
C VAL A 28 27.52 -26.01 -10.42
N LYS A 29 28.61 -26.66 -10.03
CA LYS A 29 29.17 -27.79 -10.76
C LYS A 29 28.57 -29.09 -10.24
N ARG A 30 28.12 -29.95 -11.15
CA ARG A 30 27.73 -31.30 -10.81
C ARG A 30 28.98 -32.12 -10.50
N MET A 31 29.06 -32.60 -9.26
CA MET A 31 30.17 -33.46 -8.83
C MET A 31 29.59 -34.78 -8.33
N HIS A 32 30.29 -35.88 -8.69
CA HIS A 32 29.96 -37.19 -8.16
C HIS A 32 30.49 -37.32 -6.73
N ILE A 33 29.69 -37.93 -5.85
CA ILE A 33 30.04 -38.19 -4.45
C ILE A 33 29.94 -39.68 -4.16
N ASP A 34 30.82 -40.19 -3.31
CA ASP A 34 30.85 -41.60 -2.91
C ASP A 34 30.11 -41.83 -1.61
N ASP A 35 29.95 -40.83 -0.73
CA ASP A 35 29.27 -40.90 0.56
C ASP A 35 28.07 -39.96 0.61
N CYS A 36 26.93 -40.50 0.19
CA CYS A 36 25.64 -39.76 0.20
C CYS A 36 25.16 -39.38 1.61
N GLU A 37 25.45 -40.21 2.62
CA GLU A 37 25.03 -39.92 4.00
C GLU A 37 25.78 -38.70 4.56
N SER A 38 27.09 -38.62 4.33
CA SER A 38 27.87 -37.45 4.72
C SER A 38 27.39 -36.19 4.00
N GLU A 39 27.04 -36.29 2.72
CA GLU A 39 26.56 -35.15 1.92
C GLU A 39 25.15 -34.68 2.34
N LYS A 40 24.25 -35.61 2.66
CA LYS A 40 22.96 -35.28 3.22
C LYS A 40 23.11 -34.56 4.57
N GLN A 41 24.02 -35.01 5.42
CA GLN A 41 24.27 -34.33 6.70
C GLN A 41 24.85 -32.92 6.47
N ARG A 42 25.71 -32.74 5.45
CA ARG A 42 26.23 -31.44 5.06
C ARG A 42 25.10 -30.49 4.61
N TYR A 43 24.14 -31.00 3.85
CA TYR A 43 22.94 -30.25 3.45
C TYR A 43 22.08 -29.85 4.67
N ILE A 44 21.79 -30.80 5.57
CA ILE A 44 21.00 -30.55 6.78
C ILE A 44 21.65 -29.43 7.62
N ASN A 45 22.96 -29.53 7.85
CA ASN A 45 23.69 -28.49 8.60
C ASN A 45 23.67 -27.12 7.89
N ALA A 46 23.59 -27.11 6.55
CA ALA A 46 23.45 -25.86 5.79
C ALA A 46 22.03 -25.28 5.92
N VAL A 47 21.00 -26.11 5.99
CA VAL A 47 19.61 -25.67 6.26
C VAL A 47 19.52 -25.03 7.64
N ASP A 48 20.04 -25.68 8.69
CA ASP A 48 20.02 -25.14 10.06
C ASP A 48 20.69 -23.76 10.13
N LYS A 49 21.85 -23.63 9.46
CA LYS A 49 22.57 -22.36 9.38
C LYS A 49 21.81 -21.29 8.58
N ALA A 50 21.12 -21.68 7.50
CA ALA A 50 20.30 -20.76 6.72
C ALA A 50 19.11 -20.24 7.53
N VAL A 51 18.44 -21.12 8.29
CA VAL A 51 17.32 -20.76 9.18
C VAL A 51 17.81 -19.79 10.27
N GLU A 52 18.97 -20.02 10.88
CA GLU A 52 19.56 -19.09 11.85
C GLU A 52 19.84 -17.71 11.23
N GLN A 53 20.44 -17.67 10.03
CA GLN A 53 20.71 -16.41 9.32
C GLN A 53 19.42 -15.66 8.97
N LEU A 54 18.37 -16.36 8.54
CA LEU A 54 17.06 -15.76 8.26
C LEU A 54 16.41 -15.20 9.52
N GLY A 55 16.57 -15.86 10.67
CA GLY A 55 16.15 -15.34 11.97
C GLY A 55 16.82 -14.01 12.32
N MET A 56 18.14 -13.89 12.09
CA MET A 56 18.86 -12.62 12.29
C MET A 56 18.38 -11.52 11.32
N LEU A 57 18.05 -11.88 10.07
CA LEU A 57 17.50 -10.94 9.10
C LEU A 57 16.08 -10.51 9.48
N TYR A 58 15.26 -11.43 10.00
CA TYR A 58 13.95 -11.11 10.56
C TYR A 58 14.05 -10.06 11.66
N ASP A 59 14.92 -10.29 12.67
CA ASP A 59 15.11 -9.36 13.78
C ASP A 59 15.61 -7.98 13.33
N LYS A 60 16.49 -7.94 12.31
CA LYS A 60 16.95 -6.70 11.72
C LYS A 60 15.82 -5.99 10.97
N ALA A 61 15.11 -6.70 10.10
CA ALA A 61 14.00 -6.17 9.33
C ALA A 61 12.86 -5.66 10.24
N LEU A 62 12.54 -6.39 11.31
CA LEU A 62 11.53 -5.98 12.28
C LEU A 62 11.83 -4.60 12.88
N LYS A 63 13.09 -4.33 13.21
CA LYS A 63 13.52 -3.04 13.76
C LYS A 63 13.56 -1.91 12.74
N GLU A 64 13.92 -2.23 11.49
CA GLU A 64 14.24 -1.23 10.48
C GLU A 64 13.08 -0.91 9.52
N VAL A 65 12.27 -1.91 9.19
CA VAL A 65 11.21 -1.80 8.16
C VAL A 65 9.85 -2.32 8.62
N GLY A 66 9.76 -2.80 9.88
CA GLY A 66 8.53 -3.24 10.52
C GLY A 66 8.14 -4.69 10.24
N GLU A 67 7.22 -5.21 11.06
CA GLU A 67 6.80 -6.61 11.10
C GLU A 67 6.37 -7.18 9.75
N ALA A 68 5.63 -6.39 8.99
CA ALA A 68 5.11 -6.82 7.70
C ALA A 68 6.18 -7.12 6.65
N ASN A 69 7.30 -6.38 6.67
CA ASN A 69 8.41 -6.62 5.77
C ASN A 69 9.36 -7.69 6.35
N ALA A 70 9.36 -7.88 7.66
CA ALA A 70 10.11 -8.95 8.33
C ALA A 70 9.47 -10.32 8.08
N ALA A 71 8.15 -10.42 7.95
CA ALA A 71 7.42 -11.68 7.77
C ALA A 71 7.90 -12.53 6.56
N ILE A 72 8.53 -11.91 5.56
CA ILE A 72 9.11 -12.64 4.43
C ILE A 72 10.23 -13.60 4.89
N PHE A 73 11.01 -13.22 5.90
CA PHE A 73 12.10 -14.07 6.40
C PHE A 73 11.58 -15.24 7.23
N GLU A 74 10.48 -15.07 7.96
CA GLU A 74 9.76 -16.16 8.62
C GLU A 74 9.20 -17.15 7.59
N MET A 75 8.62 -16.64 6.51
CA MET A 75 8.15 -17.45 5.39
C MET A 75 9.30 -18.23 4.74
N HIS A 76 10.47 -17.60 4.54
CA HIS A 76 11.65 -18.27 3.98
C HIS A 76 12.16 -19.38 4.92
N GLN A 77 12.09 -19.20 6.25
CA GLN A 77 12.40 -20.26 7.21
C GLN A 77 11.44 -21.44 7.05
N ILE A 78 10.12 -21.18 6.99
CA ILE A 78 9.10 -22.22 6.78
C ILE A 78 9.34 -22.97 5.46
N MET A 79 9.67 -22.28 4.38
CA MET A 79 9.97 -22.91 3.09
C MET A 79 11.23 -23.77 3.11
N LEU A 80 12.26 -23.39 3.88
CA LEU A 80 13.47 -24.20 4.08
C LEU A 80 13.22 -25.45 4.93
N GLU A 81 12.24 -25.37 5.84
CA GLU A 81 11.83 -26.47 6.72
C GLU A 81 10.77 -27.37 6.10
N ASP A 82 10.23 -26.99 4.95
CA ASP A 82 9.21 -27.75 4.22
C ASP A 82 9.73 -29.13 3.82
N ASP A 83 8.92 -30.16 4.11
CA ASP A 83 9.31 -31.55 3.91
C ASP A 83 9.47 -31.87 2.41
N ASP A 84 8.59 -31.35 1.54
CA ASP A 84 8.63 -31.62 0.10
C ASP A 84 9.92 -31.03 -0.53
N TYR A 85 10.32 -29.82 -0.09
CA TYR A 85 11.57 -29.21 -0.55
C TYR A 85 12.79 -29.99 -0.07
N LYS A 86 12.84 -30.37 1.22
CA LYS A 86 13.93 -31.16 1.80
C LYS A 86 14.06 -32.53 1.15
N GLU A 87 12.94 -33.26 1.04
CA GLU A 87 12.92 -34.59 0.42
C GLU A 87 13.37 -34.54 -1.04
N SER A 88 12.98 -33.51 -1.79
CA SER A 88 13.44 -33.32 -3.16
C SER A 88 14.96 -33.25 -3.25
N VAL A 89 15.61 -32.44 -2.39
CA VAL A 89 17.07 -32.32 -2.36
C VAL A 89 17.73 -33.65 -1.96
N LEU A 90 17.25 -34.28 -0.88
CA LEU A 90 17.81 -35.53 -0.38
C LEU A 90 17.66 -36.66 -1.41
N ASN A 91 16.55 -36.75 -2.09
CA ASN A 91 16.30 -37.73 -3.15
C ASN A 91 17.23 -37.54 -4.36
N ILE A 92 17.54 -36.29 -4.73
CA ILE A 92 18.49 -36.02 -5.82
C ILE A 92 19.91 -36.46 -5.42
N ILE A 93 20.33 -36.19 -4.17
CA ILE A 93 21.62 -36.63 -3.65
C ILE A 93 21.72 -38.17 -3.73
N ASP A 94 20.73 -38.88 -3.19
CA ASP A 94 20.72 -40.34 -3.13
C ASP A 94 20.62 -41.00 -4.51
N ASN A 95 19.72 -40.54 -5.36
CA ASN A 95 19.43 -41.22 -6.63
C ASN A 95 20.50 -40.93 -7.71
N GLN A 96 21.18 -39.78 -7.62
CA GLN A 96 22.12 -39.32 -8.62
C GLN A 96 23.58 -39.35 -8.16
N ASN A 97 23.84 -39.60 -6.86
CA ASN A 97 25.17 -39.53 -6.23
C ASN A 97 25.87 -38.19 -6.55
N VAL A 98 25.20 -37.08 -6.27
CA VAL A 98 25.69 -35.73 -6.59
C VAL A 98 25.81 -34.87 -5.35
N ASN A 99 26.67 -33.85 -5.45
CA ASN A 99 26.87 -32.87 -4.37
C ASN A 99 25.62 -32.07 -4.05
N ALA A 100 25.49 -31.60 -2.80
CA ALA A 100 24.35 -30.90 -2.26
C ALA A 100 24.06 -29.59 -3.02
N GLU A 101 25.06 -28.83 -3.45
CA GLU A 101 24.87 -27.60 -4.22
C GLU A 101 24.10 -27.86 -5.52
N TYR A 102 24.47 -28.95 -6.23
CA TYR A 102 23.76 -29.33 -7.47
C TYR A 102 22.36 -29.81 -7.19
N ALA A 103 22.12 -30.57 -6.13
CA ALA A 103 20.81 -31.05 -5.74
C ALA A 103 19.89 -29.86 -5.36
N VAL A 104 20.40 -28.88 -4.62
CA VAL A 104 19.66 -27.64 -4.27
C VAL A 104 19.35 -26.84 -5.52
N ALA A 105 20.29 -26.65 -6.44
CA ALA A 105 20.07 -25.90 -7.68
C ALA A 105 18.97 -26.55 -8.54
N GLN A 106 19.01 -27.88 -8.69
CA GLN A 106 17.99 -28.61 -9.46
C GLN A 106 16.61 -28.56 -8.79
N THR A 107 16.53 -28.66 -7.47
CA THR A 107 15.28 -28.49 -6.72
C THR A 107 14.76 -27.06 -6.88
N SER A 108 15.61 -26.05 -6.80
CA SER A 108 15.25 -24.65 -7.03
C SER A 108 14.62 -24.44 -8.41
N ASP A 109 15.24 -24.98 -9.46
CA ASP A 109 14.70 -24.85 -10.83
C ASP A 109 13.34 -25.54 -10.98
N ASN A 110 13.17 -26.71 -10.37
CA ASN A 110 11.92 -27.46 -10.42
C ASN A 110 10.78 -26.69 -9.70
N PHE A 111 10.99 -26.28 -8.46
CA PHE A 111 9.98 -25.59 -7.66
C PHE A 111 9.70 -24.19 -8.20
N SER A 112 10.73 -23.43 -8.59
CA SER A 112 10.51 -22.09 -9.14
C SER A 112 9.76 -22.13 -10.48
N SER A 113 10.02 -23.15 -11.33
CA SER A 113 9.27 -23.34 -12.57
C SER A 113 7.82 -23.75 -12.32
N MET A 114 7.58 -24.59 -11.32
CA MET A 114 6.23 -24.99 -10.91
C MET A 114 5.43 -23.78 -10.43
N PHE A 115 5.97 -22.97 -9.53
CA PHE A 115 5.31 -21.75 -9.05
C PHE A 115 5.10 -20.72 -10.16
N ALA A 116 6.08 -20.53 -11.03
CA ALA A 116 5.97 -19.59 -12.15
C ALA A 116 4.88 -19.98 -13.17
N ALA A 117 4.52 -21.26 -13.26
CA ALA A 117 3.49 -21.77 -14.16
C ALA A 117 2.08 -21.70 -13.56
N MET A 118 1.91 -21.29 -12.29
CA MET A 118 0.60 -21.17 -11.65
C MET A 118 -0.16 -19.92 -12.15
N ASP A 119 -1.48 -20.00 -12.23
CA ASP A 119 -2.33 -18.89 -12.65
C ASP A 119 -2.43 -17.78 -11.59
N ASP A 120 -2.25 -18.12 -10.32
CA ASP A 120 -2.30 -17.21 -9.19
C ASP A 120 -1.05 -16.31 -9.14
N GLU A 121 -1.24 -14.98 -9.13
CA GLU A 121 -0.14 -14.00 -9.14
C GLU A 121 0.71 -14.04 -7.85
N TYR A 122 0.07 -14.32 -6.70
CA TYR A 122 0.76 -14.47 -5.41
C TYR A 122 1.66 -15.71 -5.43
N MET A 123 1.15 -16.84 -5.93
CA MET A 123 1.93 -18.07 -6.05
C MET A 123 3.08 -17.93 -7.07
N ARG A 124 2.86 -17.20 -8.17
CA ARG A 124 3.97 -16.88 -9.11
C ARG A 124 5.09 -16.08 -8.44
N GLY A 125 4.75 -15.20 -7.51
CA GLY A 125 5.74 -14.46 -6.71
C GLY A 125 6.65 -15.37 -5.89
N ARG A 126 6.16 -16.53 -5.43
CA ARG A 126 6.93 -17.51 -4.66
C ARG A 126 8.09 -18.13 -5.42
N ALA A 127 8.08 -18.09 -6.75
CA ALA A 127 9.20 -18.54 -7.56
C ALA A 127 10.50 -17.78 -7.24
N LEU A 128 10.40 -16.49 -6.88
CA LEU A 128 11.56 -15.68 -6.47
C LEU A 128 12.02 -16.04 -5.07
N ASP A 129 11.08 -16.33 -4.16
CA ASP A 129 11.40 -16.74 -2.78
C ASP A 129 12.16 -18.07 -2.76
N VAL A 130 11.71 -19.07 -3.56
CA VAL A 130 12.43 -20.34 -3.73
C VAL A 130 13.86 -20.13 -4.21
N ARG A 131 14.07 -19.23 -5.16
CA ARG A 131 15.42 -18.91 -5.64
C ARG A 131 16.27 -18.26 -4.56
N ASP A 132 15.73 -17.33 -3.78
CA ASP A 132 16.47 -16.63 -2.71
C ASP A 132 16.94 -17.62 -1.64
N ILE A 133 16.04 -18.51 -1.15
CA ILE A 133 16.45 -19.52 -0.15
C ILE A 133 17.45 -20.53 -0.69
N SER A 134 17.29 -20.94 -1.97
CA SER A 134 18.20 -21.91 -2.61
C SER A 134 19.58 -21.31 -2.85
N GLU A 135 19.68 -20.07 -3.31
CA GLU A 135 20.96 -19.34 -3.48
C GLU A 135 21.67 -19.18 -2.13
N ARG A 136 20.94 -18.93 -1.06
CA ARG A 136 21.50 -18.88 0.30
C ARG A 136 22.09 -20.22 0.70
N LEU A 137 21.39 -21.33 0.48
CA LEU A 137 21.91 -22.67 0.76
C LEU A 137 23.17 -22.98 -0.05
N ILE A 138 23.18 -22.68 -1.35
CA ILE A 138 24.33 -22.87 -2.21
C ILE A 138 25.53 -22.05 -1.72
N THR A 139 25.30 -20.81 -1.29
CA THR A 139 26.35 -19.95 -0.73
C THR A 139 26.95 -20.55 0.55
N ILE A 140 26.11 -21.06 1.45
CA ILE A 140 26.54 -21.70 2.69
C ILE A 140 27.33 -22.98 2.40
N LEU A 141 26.82 -23.83 1.50
CA LEU A 141 27.45 -25.08 1.10
C LEU A 141 28.81 -24.84 0.44
N SER A 142 28.93 -23.82 -0.39
CA SER A 142 30.19 -23.45 -1.08
C SER A 142 31.18 -22.73 -0.18
N GLY A 143 30.86 -22.45 1.09
CA GLY A 143 31.70 -21.67 1.98
C GLY A 143 31.88 -20.20 1.59
N GLY A 144 31.02 -19.71 0.71
CA GLY A 144 31.00 -18.33 0.24
C GLY A 144 30.53 -17.35 1.32
N LYS A 145 30.92 -16.09 1.20
CA LYS A 145 30.33 -15.01 1.97
C LYS A 145 29.14 -14.48 1.18
N SER A 146 28.04 -14.17 1.88
CA SER A 146 26.94 -13.41 1.29
C SER A 146 27.51 -12.11 0.70
N SER A 147 27.21 -11.82 -0.57
CA SER A 147 27.62 -10.57 -1.19
C SER A 147 26.81 -9.44 -0.57
N THR A 148 27.40 -8.72 0.37
CA THR A 148 26.85 -7.45 0.84
C THR A 148 27.12 -6.37 -0.20
N ILE A 149 26.12 -5.57 -0.51
CA ILE A 149 26.31 -4.37 -1.34
C ILE A 149 27.03 -3.35 -0.45
N GLU A 150 28.35 -3.39 -0.46
CA GLU A 150 29.15 -2.37 0.20
C GLU A 150 29.43 -1.25 -0.81
N SER A 151 28.94 -0.07 -0.53
CA SER A 151 29.35 1.15 -1.21
C SER A 151 30.05 2.04 -0.20
N ASP A 152 31.21 2.56 -0.56
CA ASP A 152 31.95 3.51 0.30
C ASP A 152 31.29 4.89 0.30
N GLU A 153 30.55 5.23 -0.76
CA GLU A 153 29.87 6.53 -0.95
C GLU A 153 28.38 6.33 -1.24
N PRO A 154 27.52 7.32 -0.93
CA PRO A 154 26.13 7.30 -1.30
C PRO A 154 25.94 7.13 -2.82
N SER A 155 25.20 6.08 -3.23
CA SER A 155 25.14 5.63 -4.62
C SER A 155 23.74 5.32 -5.09
N ILE A 156 23.53 5.42 -6.40
CA ILE A 156 22.36 4.93 -7.11
C ILE A 156 22.57 3.44 -7.39
N ILE A 157 21.77 2.58 -6.82
CA ILE A 157 21.86 1.14 -7.01
C ILE A 157 21.08 0.74 -8.27
N ILE A 158 21.77 0.13 -9.24
CA ILE A 158 21.13 -0.41 -10.44
C ILE A 158 21.33 -1.93 -10.45
N ALA A 159 20.23 -2.67 -10.54
CA ALA A 159 20.24 -4.13 -10.50
C ALA A 159 19.27 -4.74 -11.52
N GLU A 160 19.46 -6.00 -11.86
CA GLU A 160 18.45 -6.73 -12.64
C GLU A 160 17.17 -6.91 -11.81
N ASP A 161 17.31 -7.37 -10.58
CA ASP A 161 16.29 -7.44 -9.52
C ASP A 161 17.00 -7.49 -8.17
N LEU A 162 16.29 -7.22 -7.08
CA LEU A 162 16.83 -7.25 -5.73
C LEU A 162 15.94 -8.13 -4.83
N ALA A 163 16.55 -9.15 -4.24
CA ALA A 163 15.88 -10.02 -3.30
C ALA A 163 15.66 -9.31 -1.93
N PRO A 164 14.66 -9.73 -1.15
CA PRO A 164 14.40 -9.20 0.19
C PRO A 164 15.64 -9.28 1.10
N SER A 165 16.33 -10.41 1.06
CA SER A 165 17.53 -10.66 1.86
C SER A 165 18.71 -9.73 1.54
N GLU A 166 18.79 -9.26 0.31
CA GLU A 166 19.82 -8.32 -0.14
C GLU A 166 19.48 -6.89 0.31
N THR A 167 18.23 -6.49 0.14
CA THR A 167 17.77 -5.13 0.45
C THR A 167 17.87 -4.79 1.94
N VAL A 168 17.62 -5.75 2.83
CA VAL A 168 17.71 -5.55 4.30
C VAL A 168 19.17 -5.47 4.77
N GLN A 169 20.11 -6.04 4.02
CA GLN A 169 21.53 -5.98 4.36
C GLN A 169 22.22 -4.68 3.94
N MET A 170 21.59 -3.89 3.06
CA MET A 170 22.15 -2.62 2.57
C MET A 170 22.20 -1.56 3.67
N ASP A 171 23.24 -0.72 3.61
CA ASP A 171 23.33 0.50 4.43
C ASP A 171 22.43 1.59 3.83
N LYS A 172 21.32 1.84 4.48
CA LYS A 172 20.27 2.78 4.02
C LYS A 172 20.78 4.21 3.86
N GLU A 173 21.78 4.61 4.63
CA GLU A 173 22.37 5.97 4.56
C GLU A 173 23.18 6.16 3.28
N LYS A 174 23.61 5.05 2.66
CA LYS A 174 24.43 5.05 1.45
C LYS A 174 23.64 4.78 0.17
N ILE A 175 22.31 4.69 0.25
CA ILE A 175 21.47 4.46 -0.93
C ILE A 175 20.73 5.75 -1.29
N LEU A 176 21.01 6.27 -2.49
CA LEU A 176 20.34 7.46 -3.02
C LEU A 176 19.07 7.11 -3.79
N SER A 177 19.06 5.97 -4.48
CA SER A 177 17.96 5.54 -5.34
C SER A 177 18.11 4.08 -5.72
N PHE A 178 16.98 3.43 -6.10
CA PHE A 178 16.97 2.12 -6.73
C PHE A 178 16.49 2.22 -8.18
N VAL A 179 17.15 1.46 -9.07
CA VAL A 179 16.70 1.25 -10.45
C VAL A 179 16.78 -0.23 -10.76
N SER A 180 15.67 -0.88 -11.12
CA SER A 180 15.66 -2.29 -11.49
C SER A 180 15.17 -2.51 -12.92
N VAL A 181 15.74 -3.51 -13.59
CA VAL A 181 15.34 -3.94 -14.93
C VAL A 181 14.05 -4.75 -14.87
N LYS A 182 13.93 -5.59 -13.85
CA LYS A 182 12.75 -6.42 -13.56
C LYS A 182 11.98 -5.87 -12.37
N GLY A 183 10.87 -6.50 -12.06
CA GLY A 183 10.03 -6.16 -10.91
C GLY A 183 8.73 -5.44 -11.28
N SER A 184 7.87 -5.32 -10.28
CA SER A 184 6.59 -4.61 -10.36
C SER A 184 6.53 -3.51 -9.30
N VAL A 185 5.53 -2.63 -9.37
CA VAL A 185 5.32 -1.59 -8.34
C VAL A 185 5.04 -2.17 -6.94
N ASN A 186 4.75 -3.46 -6.86
CA ASN A 186 4.56 -4.20 -5.62
C ASN A 186 5.78 -5.06 -5.22
N SER A 187 6.91 -4.94 -5.95
CA SER A 187 8.14 -5.64 -5.60
C SER A 187 8.72 -5.17 -4.27
N HIS A 188 9.52 -6.00 -3.62
CA HIS A 188 10.19 -5.67 -2.37
C HIS A 188 11.06 -4.41 -2.49
N THR A 189 11.76 -4.23 -3.62
CA THR A 189 12.55 -3.03 -3.92
C THR A 189 11.68 -1.78 -3.94
N ALA A 190 10.50 -1.85 -4.54
CA ALA A 190 9.56 -0.73 -4.58
C ALA A 190 9.00 -0.39 -3.19
N ILE A 191 8.69 -1.41 -2.39
CA ILE A 191 8.22 -1.24 -1.00
C ILE A 191 9.32 -0.61 -0.14
N LEU A 192 10.55 -1.10 -0.25
CA LEU A 192 11.69 -0.56 0.48
C LEU A 192 11.96 0.91 0.12
N ALA A 193 11.97 1.26 -1.17
CA ALA A 193 12.16 2.63 -1.63
C ALA A 193 11.10 3.58 -1.05
N ARG A 194 9.82 3.15 -1.01
CA ARG A 194 8.75 3.92 -0.37
C ARG A 194 8.97 4.09 1.13
N THR A 195 9.39 3.03 1.82
CA THR A 195 9.69 3.08 3.26
C THR A 195 10.85 4.02 3.56
N MET A 196 11.89 4.00 2.73
CA MET A 196 13.05 4.89 2.84
C MET A 196 12.77 6.32 2.35
N GLY A 197 11.70 6.52 1.57
CA GLY A 197 11.37 7.81 0.96
C GLY A 197 12.40 8.27 -0.07
N ILE A 198 13.01 7.34 -0.81
CA ILE A 198 14.00 7.59 -1.87
C ILE A 198 13.45 7.27 -3.26
N PRO A 199 13.88 7.98 -4.32
CA PRO A 199 13.43 7.72 -5.69
C PRO A 199 13.69 6.27 -6.10
N ALA A 200 12.74 5.67 -6.84
CA ALA A 200 12.95 4.34 -7.39
C ALA A 200 12.22 4.14 -8.71
N LEU A 201 12.89 3.48 -9.64
CA LEU A 201 12.36 3.08 -10.94
C LEU A 201 12.44 1.56 -11.10
N ILE A 202 11.41 0.99 -11.69
CA ILE A 202 11.30 -0.44 -11.97
C ILE A 202 10.94 -0.68 -13.44
N GLY A 203 11.34 -1.83 -13.96
CA GLY A 203 11.10 -2.18 -15.35
C GLY A 203 11.93 -1.35 -16.34
N THR A 204 13.10 -0.86 -15.93
CA THR A 204 13.99 -0.01 -16.72
C THR A 204 14.84 -0.88 -17.65
N LYS A 205 14.25 -1.25 -18.79
CA LYS A 205 14.89 -2.16 -19.75
C LYS A 205 16.10 -1.53 -20.42
N GLY A 206 17.13 -2.33 -20.66
CA GLY A 206 18.35 -1.94 -21.39
C GLY A 206 19.37 -1.14 -20.57
N VAL A 207 19.06 -0.80 -19.32
CA VAL A 207 19.96 0.02 -18.47
C VAL A 207 21.27 -0.69 -18.11
N LEU A 208 21.28 -2.02 -18.10
CA LEU A 208 22.45 -2.86 -17.81
C LEU A 208 23.20 -3.36 -19.06
N ASP A 209 22.76 -2.95 -20.27
CA ASP A 209 23.41 -3.40 -21.52
C ASP A 209 24.76 -2.71 -21.74
N GLU A 210 25.06 -1.64 -21.02
CA GLU A 210 26.30 -0.87 -21.10
C GLU A 210 27.08 -0.98 -19.78
N ASP A 211 28.40 -0.75 -19.85
CA ASP A 211 29.24 -0.65 -18.64
C ASP A 211 29.04 0.74 -17.99
N ILE A 212 28.20 0.75 -16.97
CA ILE A 212 27.75 1.97 -16.31
C ILE A 212 28.21 2.11 -14.86
N ASP A 213 28.91 1.09 -14.32
CA ASP A 213 29.38 1.12 -12.94
C ASP A 213 30.35 2.30 -12.70
N GLY A 214 30.16 3.00 -11.62
CA GLY A 214 30.96 4.17 -11.26
C GLY A 214 30.66 5.45 -12.06
N LEU A 215 29.81 5.40 -13.08
CA LEU A 215 29.39 6.62 -13.80
C LEU A 215 28.45 7.48 -12.96
N THR A 216 28.32 8.75 -13.31
CA THR A 216 27.32 9.64 -12.71
C THR A 216 25.94 9.31 -13.29
N GLY A 217 24.95 9.19 -12.41
CA GLY A 217 23.54 9.00 -12.77
C GLY A 217 22.63 10.07 -12.18
N ILE A 218 21.50 10.27 -12.86
CA ILE A 218 20.35 11.03 -12.36
C ILE A 218 19.15 10.13 -12.42
N VAL A 219 18.43 9.98 -11.31
CA VAL A 219 17.14 9.28 -11.27
C VAL A 219 16.04 10.29 -10.99
N ASP A 220 15.15 10.45 -11.95
CA ASP A 220 13.94 11.25 -11.85
C ASP A 220 12.74 10.31 -11.64
N GLY A 221 12.42 10.08 -10.37
CA GLY A 221 11.29 9.24 -9.96
C GLY A 221 9.93 9.90 -10.24
N PHE A 222 9.85 11.20 -10.49
CA PHE A 222 8.60 11.87 -10.87
C PHE A 222 8.21 11.57 -12.31
N ASN A 223 9.20 11.62 -13.22
CA ASN A 223 8.99 11.41 -14.65
C ASN A 223 9.30 9.97 -15.11
N GLY A 224 9.80 9.12 -14.22
CA GLY A 224 10.12 7.74 -14.55
C GLY A 224 11.33 7.59 -15.46
N VAL A 225 12.35 8.45 -15.30
CA VAL A 225 13.51 8.49 -16.19
C VAL A 225 14.82 8.38 -15.40
N VAL A 226 15.77 7.64 -15.95
CA VAL A 226 17.16 7.64 -15.49
C VAL A 226 18.10 8.10 -16.61
N TYR A 227 18.97 9.04 -16.27
CA TYR A 227 20.05 9.53 -17.14
C TYR A 227 21.37 8.97 -16.64
N ILE A 228 22.16 8.38 -17.55
CA ILE A 228 23.48 7.84 -17.28
C ILE A 228 24.52 8.69 -18.00
N ASN A 229 25.56 9.08 -17.28
CA ASN A 229 26.60 10.00 -17.75
C ASN A 229 26.00 11.25 -18.41
N PRO A 230 25.18 12.05 -17.65
CA PRO A 230 24.53 13.24 -18.15
C PRO A 230 25.54 14.27 -18.59
N ASP A 231 25.20 15.09 -19.59
CA ASP A 231 25.98 16.27 -19.93
C ASP A 231 25.86 17.35 -18.83
N SER A 232 26.72 18.36 -18.91
CA SER A 232 26.78 19.40 -17.88
C SER A 232 25.48 20.21 -17.79
N GLU A 233 24.79 20.43 -18.90
CA GLU A 233 23.53 21.20 -18.93
C GLU A 233 22.42 20.44 -18.22
N THR A 234 22.25 19.15 -18.54
CA THR A 234 21.28 18.26 -17.88
C THR A 234 21.59 18.12 -16.39
N LEU A 235 22.87 17.90 -16.04
CA LEU A 235 23.28 17.78 -14.64
C LEU A 235 22.98 19.05 -13.84
N ASP A 236 23.28 20.24 -14.38
CA ASP A 236 23.05 21.52 -13.69
C ASP A 236 21.55 21.83 -13.57
N ARG A 237 20.74 21.45 -14.55
CA ARG A 237 19.28 21.55 -14.47
C ARG A 237 18.75 20.69 -13.33
N TYR A 238 19.09 19.41 -13.29
CA TYR A 238 18.61 18.51 -12.25
C TYR A 238 19.15 18.81 -10.85
N LYS A 239 20.36 19.34 -10.72
CA LYS A 239 20.85 19.86 -9.44
C LYS A 239 19.98 20.99 -8.89
N LYS A 240 19.56 21.92 -9.76
CA LYS A 240 18.65 23.00 -9.37
C LYS A 240 17.26 22.48 -8.98
N GLU A 241 16.73 21.53 -9.76
CA GLU A 241 15.45 20.89 -9.46
C GLU A 241 15.50 20.09 -8.14
N GLN A 242 16.57 19.34 -7.91
CA GLN A 242 16.79 18.61 -6.67
C GLN A 242 16.89 19.54 -5.46
N ALA A 243 17.68 20.60 -5.57
CA ALA A 243 17.82 21.59 -4.49
C ALA A 243 16.47 22.22 -4.16
N LYS A 244 15.69 22.62 -5.17
CA LYS A 244 14.34 23.16 -4.99
C LYS A 244 13.40 22.14 -4.33
N TYR A 245 13.47 20.88 -4.75
CA TYR A 245 12.66 19.81 -4.15
C TYR A 245 13.01 19.58 -2.67
N ILE A 246 14.31 19.55 -2.33
CA ILE A 246 14.79 19.39 -0.95
C ILE A 246 14.33 20.57 -0.09
N GLU A 247 14.53 21.80 -0.57
CA GLU A 247 14.08 23.01 0.12
C GLU A 247 12.57 22.98 0.37
N GLN A 248 11.79 22.63 -0.65
CA GLN A 248 10.34 22.52 -0.51
C GLN A 248 9.95 21.43 0.50
N LYS A 249 10.62 20.28 0.49
CA LYS A 249 10.39 19.19 1.45
C LYS A 249 10.72 19.63 2.88
N GLU A 250 11.80 20.36 3.08
CA GLU A 250 12.17 20.91 4.39
C GLU A 250 11.17 21.96 4.88
N LEU A 251 10.72 22.86 4.00
CA LEU A 251 9.68 23.83 4.33
C LEU A 251 8.38 23.15 4.76
N LEU A 252 7.96 22.10 4.03
CA LEU A 252 6.79 21.31 4.40
C LEU A 252 7.00 20.58 5.75
N ASN A 253 8.16 20.03 6.00
CA ASN A 253 8.45 19.36 7.28
C ASN A 253 8.34 20.29 8.49
N ARG A 254 8.61 21.60 8.33
CA ARG A 254 8.41 22.61 9.39
C ARG A 254 6.94 22.83 9.76
N LEU A 255 6.02 22.33 8.93
CA LEU A 255 4.59 22.39 9.21
C LEU A 255 4.10 21.23 10.12
N LYS A 256 4.94 20.22 10.38
CA LYS A 256 4.59 19.16 11.34
C LYS A 256 4.37 19.76 12.73
N GLY A 257 3.34 19.28 13.43
CA GLY A 257 2.91 19.80 14.72
C GLY A 257 2.17 21.15 14.66
N LYS A 258 1.92 21.69 13.46
CA LYS A 258 1.09 22.91 13.30
C LYS A 258 -0.37 22.53 13.10
N GLU A 259 -1.27 23.34 13.70
CA GLU A 259 -2.72 23.16 13.49
C GLU A 259 -3.12 23.42 12.03
N ASP A 260 -4.13 22.68 11.56
CA ASP A 260 -4.77 22.86 10.26
C ASP A 260 -5.81 23.98 10.37
N VAL A 261 -5.34 25.22 10.32
CA VAL A 261 -6.14 26.44 10.52
C VAL A 261 -5.77 27.48 9.46
N THR A 262 -6.79 28.14 8.91
CA THR A 262 -6.66 29.24 7.95
C THR A 262 -6.22 30.54 8.63
N LEU A 263 -5.89 31.56 7.86
CA LEU A 263 -5.46 32.85 8.40
C LEU A 263 -6.55 33.56 9.20
N ASP A 264 -7.82 33.42 8.82
CA ASP A 264 -8.99 33.92 9.53
C ASP A 264 -9.43 33.05 10.73
N GLY A 265 -8.71 31.94 11.00
CA GLY A 265 -8.94 31.09 12.16
C GLY A 265 -9.92 29.93 11.95
N THR A 266 -10.37 29.67 10.73
CA THR A 266 -11.21 28.52 10.41
C THR A 266 -10.41 27.23 10.53
N LYS A 267 -10.89 26.29 11.35
CA LYS A 267 -10.24 24.98 11.58
C LYS A 267 -10.75 23.94 10.59
N ILE A 268 -9.82 23.23 9.97
CA ILE A 268 -10.07 22.16 9.02
C ILE A 268 -9.53 20.85 9.59
N LYS A 269 -10.25 19.74 9.42
CA LYS A 269 -9.73 18.41 9.75
C LYS A 269 -8.96 17.85 8.56
N LEU A 270 -7.66 17.71 8.69
CA LEU A 270 -6.83 17.16 7.63
C LEU A 270 -6.44 15.73 7.99
N TYR A 271 -7.12 14.77 7.35
CA TYR A 271 -7.04 13.35 7.63
C TYR A 271 -6.36 12.59 6.49
N ALA A 272 -5.92 11.37 6.79
CA ALA A 272 -5.28 10.50 5.81
C ALA A 272 -6.24 9.40 5.31
N ASN A 273 -6.08 9.03 4.03
CA ASN A 273 -6.68 7.85 3.42
C ASN A 273 -5.67 6.70 3.45
N ILE A 274 -6.06 5.54 3.94
CA ILE A 274 -5.23 4.33 3.98
C ILE A 274 -6.01 3.08 3.57
N GLY A 275 -5.28 2.03 3.15
CA GLY A 275 -5.85 0.74 2.78
C GLY A 275 -5.52 -0.37 3.77
N ASN A 276 -4.46 -0.23 4.57
CA ASN A 276 -4.03 -1.26 5.49
C ASN A 276 -3.39 -0.66 6.76
N VAL A 277 -3.17 -1.51 7.76
CA VAL A 277 -2.57 -1.12 9.06
C VAL A 277 -1.14 -0.62 8.91
N LYS A 278 -0.40 -1.12 7.93
CA LYS A 278 1.00 -0.71 7.67
C LYS A 278 1.13 0.77 7.30
N ASP A 279 0.09 1.34 6.71
CA ASP A 279 0.07 2.76 6.32
C ASP A 279 -0.01 3.71 7.52
N ILE A 280 -0.35 3.23 8.73
CA ILE A 280 -0.48 4.07 9.94
C ILE A 280 0.85 4.77 10.25
N ALA A 281 1.97 4.10 10.05
CA ALA A 281 3.28 4.72 10.22
C ALA A 281 3.45 5.96 9.32
N LEU A 282 2.98 5.90 8.07
CA LEU A 282 2.98 7.04 7.14
C LEU A 282 2.00 8.13 7.56
N VAL A 283 0.84 7.77 8.10
CA VAL A 283 -0.14 8.73 8.64
C VAL A 283 0.49 9.56 9.75
N LEU A 284 1.14 8.91 10.71
CA LEU A 284 1.80 9.55 11.83
C LEU A 284 3.05 10.34 11.39
N ALA A 285 3.86 9.80 10.49
CA ALA A 285 5.05 10.46 9.96
C ALA A 285 4.74 11.74 9.17
N ASN A 286 3.56 11.82 8.55
CA ASN A 286 3.08 13.03 7.86
C ASN A 286 2.19 13.90 8.74
N ASP A 287 2.05 13.57 10.03
CA ASP A 287 1.33 14.37 11.02
C ASP A 287 -0.14 14.62 10.68
N ALA A 288 -0.83 13.61 10.13
CA ALA A 288 -2.27 13.71 9.90
C ALA A 288 -3.04 13.81 11.22
N ALA A 289 -4.13 14.59 11.23
CA ALA A 289 -4.97 14.76 12.41
C ALA A 289 -5.85 13.54 12.70
N GLY A 290 -6.00 12.62 11.75
CA GLY A 290 -6.77 11.39 11.86
C GLY A 290 -6.69 10.54 10.58
N ILE A 291 -7.48 9.47 10.55
CA ILE A 291 -7.76 8.68 9.36
C ILE A 291 -9.20 9.02 8.94
N GLY A 292 -9.39 9.63 7.77
CA GLY A 292 -10.70 9.97 7.23
C GLY A 292 -11.29 8.89 6.33
N LEU A 293 -10.44 7.97 5.86
CA LEU A 293 -10.88 6.80 5.12
C LEU A 293 -9.91 5.62 5.35
N PHE A 294 -10.35 4.64 6.12
CA PHE A 294 -9.77 3.30 6.09
C PHE A 294 -10.59 2.44 5.12
N ARG A 295 -9.96 1.96 4.06
CA ARG A 295 -10.59 1.13 3.04
C ARG A 295 -10.61 -0.32 3.46
N SER A 296 -11.70 -0.75 4.10
CA SER A 296 -11.79 -2.12 4.66
C SER A 296 -11.88 -3.22 3.60
N GLU A 297 -12.16 -2.89 2.33
CA GLU A 297 -12.21 -3.86 1.25
C GLU A 297 -10.87 -4.60 1.04
N PHE A 298 -9.73 -3.98 1.36
CA PHE A 298 -8.43 -4.66 1.28
C PHE A 298 -8.30 -5.85 2.25
N ILE A 299 -9.09 -5.90 3.32
CA ILE A 299 -9.15 -7.05 4.23
C ILE A 299 -9.76 -8.27 3.52
N TYR A 300 -10.58 -8.04 2.51
CA TYR A 300 -11.28 -9.07 1.76
C TYR A 300 -10.56 -9.46 0.45
N LEU A 301 -9.88 -8.49 -0.20
CA LEU A 301 -9.29 -8.69 -1.54
C LEU A 301 -8.09 -9.65 -1.57
N GLU A 302 -7.34 -9.77 -0.48
CA GLU A 302 -6.12 -10.59 -0.40
C GLU A 302 -6.38 -12.00 0.17
N ARG A 303 -7.62 -12.52 0.01
CA ARG A 303 -8.06 -13.76 0.66
C ARG A 303 -8.83 -14.66 -0.30
N THR A 304 -8.97 -15.90 0.11
CA THR A 304 -9.76 -16.93 -0.60
C THR A 304 -11.08 -17.25 0.11
N ASP A 305 -11.32 -16.66 1.30
CA ASP A 305 -12.52 -16.85 2.11
C ASP A 305 -12.86 -15.57 2.90
N PHE A 306 -14.08 -15.49 3.44
CA PHE A 306 -14.53 -14.35 4.23
C PHE A 306 -13.69 -14.18 5.50
N PRO A 307 -13.23 -12.95 5.80
CA PRO A 307 -12.53 -12.68 7.05
C PRO A 307 -13.49 -12.88 8.23
N THR A 308 -13.01 -13.58 9.25
CA THR A 308 -13.77 -13.81 10.49
C THR A 308 -13.96 -12.52 11.28
N GLU A 309 -14.90 -12.51 12.25
CA GLU A 309 -15.08 -11.39 13.17
C GLU A 309 -13.79 -11.06 13.92
N GLU A 310 -13.06 -12.09 14.37
CA GLU A 310 -11.84 -11.92 15.16
C GLU A 310 -10.69 -11.31 14.36
N GLU A 311 -10.50 -11.74 13.14
CA GLU A 311 -9.49 -11.17 12.23
C GLU A 311 -9.78 -9.69 11.95
N GLN A 312 -11.03 -9.36 11.61
CA GLN A 312 -11.43 -7.97 11.39
C GLN A 312 -11.30 -7.13 12.66
N PHE A 313 -11.72 -7.67 13.80
CA PHE A 313 -11.60 -7.00 15.09
C PHE A 313 -10.14 -6.67 15.41
N ASN A 314 -9.21 -7.60 15.23
CA ASN A 314 -7.79 -7.37 15.50
C ASN A 314 -7.21 -6.26 14.61
N ILE A 315 -7.59 -6.21 13.33
CA ILE A 315 -7.17 -5.15 12.41
C ILE A 315 -7.71 -3.79 12.87
N TYR A 316 -9.02 -3.69 13.12
CA TYR A 316 -9.64 -2.41 13.53
C TYR A 316 -9.18 -1.96 14.92
N LYS A 317 -8.95 -2.89 15.85
CA LYS A 317 -8.37 -2.61 17.17
C LYS A 317 -6.95 -2.05 17.03
N THR A 318 -6.12 -2.66 16.18
CA THR A 318 -4.77 -2.17 15.92
C THR A 318 -4.78 -0.74 15.36
N VAL A 319 -5.72 -0.43 14.45
CA VAL A 319 -5.93 0.95 13.96
C VAL A 319 -6.29 1.88 15.12
N ALA A 320 -7.26 1.50 15.95
CA ALA A 320 -7.74 2.32 17.06
C ALA A 320 -6.63 2.65 18.08
N GLU A 321 -5.87 1.64 18.47
CA GLU A 321 -4.78 1.76 19.47
C GLU A 321 -3.62 2.61 18.93
N ASN A 322 -3.18 2.34 17.68
CA ASN A 322 -2.05 3.08 17.09
C ASN A 322 -2.37 4.55 16.78
N MET A 323 -3.65 4.88 16.56
CA MET A 323 -4.06 6.27 16.37
C MET A 323 -4.11 7.07 17.69
N ALA A 324 -3.95 6.43 18.85
CA ALA A 324 -3.77 7.09 20.16
C ALA A 324 -4.82 8.17 20.44
N GLY A 325 -6.10 7.88 20.20
CA GLY A 325 -7.23 8.79 20.41
C GLY A 325 -7.56 9.73 19.24
N LYS A 326 -6.71 9.83 18.23
CA LYS A 326 -7.06 10.49 16.96
C LYS A 326 -8.17 9.70 16.26
N PRO A 327 -9.13 10.36 15.57
CA PRO A 327 -10.23 9.68 14.92
C PRO A 327 -9.75 8.79 13.76
N ALA A 328 -10.44 7.66 13.60
CA ALA A 328 -10.28 6.77 12.47
C ALA A 328 -11.65 6.40 11.90
N ILE A 329 -11.95 6.88 10.70
CA ILE A 329 -13.19 6.57 9.99
C ILE A 329 -12.96 5.31 9.15
N ILE A 330 -13.69 4.25 9.48
CA ILE A 330 -13.60 2.96 8.77
C ILE A 330 -14.82 2.83 7.86
N ARG A 331 -14.57 2.73 6.56
CA ARG A 331 -15.60 2.44 5.58
C ARG A 331 -15.96 0.96 5.62
N THR A 332 -17.24 0.63 5.69
CA THR A 332 -17.69 -0.76 5.55
C THR A 332 -17.44 -1.27 4.13
N LEU A 333 -17.64 -2.55 3.93
CA LEU A 333 -17.36 -3.26 2.69
C LEU A 333 -17.74 -2.46 1.44
N ASP A 334 -16.78 -2.26 0.53
CA ASP A 334 -16.97 -1.67 -0.79
C ASP A 334 -16.35 -2.57 -1.88
N ILE A 335 -16.93 -3.77 -2.02
CA ILE A 335 -16.62 -4.77 -3.05
C ILE A 335 -17.71 -4.74 -4.12
N GLY A 336 -17.39 -5.22 -5.31
CA GLY A 336 -18.19 -5.18 -6.52
C GLY A 336 -17.59 -4.25 -7.57
N ALA A 337 -18.22 -4.12 -8.70
CA ALA A 337 -17.71 -3.35 -9.85
C ALA A 337 -16.31 -3.81 -10.30
N ASP A 338 -15.29 -2.99 -10.05
CA ASP A 338 -13.89 -3.22 -10.39
C ASP A 338 -13.14 -4.09 -9.37
N LYS A 339 -13.72 -4.30 -8.18
CA LYS A 339 -13.13 -5.06 -7.07
C LYS A 339 -13.89 -6.37 -6.88
N GLN A 340 -13.46 -7.42 -7.54
CA GLN A 340 -14.11 -8.73 -7.46
C GLN A 340 -13.31 -9.70 -6.62
N CYS A 341 -14.02 -10.51 -5.83
CA CYS A 341 -13.49 -11.65 -5.09
C CYS A 341 -14.34 -12.86 -5.45
N ASP A 342 -13.73 -13.90 -5.99
CA ASP A 342 -14.43 -15.09 -6.48
C ASP A 342 -15.31 -15.75 -5.42
N TYR A 343 -14.85 -15.79 -4.16
CA TYR A 343 -15.59 -16.42 -3.06
C TYR A 343 -16.87 -15.67 -2.65
N PHE A 344 -17.09 -14.44 -3.13
CA PHE A 344 -18.38 -13.76 -2.97
C PHE A 344 -19.47 -14.36 -3.84
N ASN A 345 -19.09 -15.10 -4.90
CA ASN A 345 -19.99 -15.71 -5.87
C ASN A 345 -21.04 -14.72 -6.40
N LEU A 346 -20.59 -13.51 -6.74
CA LEU A 346 -21.44 -12.50 -7.35
C LEU A 346 -21.75 -12.87 -8.80
N ASP A 347 -22.99 -12.71 -9.19
CA ASP A 347 -23.40 -12.93 -10.57
C ASP A 347 -22.67 -11.96 -11.51
N LYS A 348 -22.40 -12.42 -12.73
CA LYS A 348 -21.85 -11.55 -13.76
C LYS A 348 -22.92 -10.56 -14.22
N GLU A 349 -22.64 -9.29 -14.06
CA GLU A 349 -23.52 -8.19 -14.44
C GLU A 349 -23.02 -7.45 -15.69
N ASP A 350 -23.93 -6.96 -16.51
CA ASP A 350 -23.58 -6.14 -17.69
C ASP A 350 -23.00 -4.78 -17.30
N ASN A 351 -23.44 -4.23 -16.17
CA ASN A 351 -23.01 -2.93 -15.64
C ASN A 351 -22.63 -3.05 -14.14
N PRO A 352 -21.51 -3.67 -13.80
CA PRO A 352 -21.16 -3.98 -12.40
C PRO A 352 -21.11 -2.74 -11.49
N ALA A 353 -20.71 -1.58 -12.01
CA ALA A 353 -20.69 -0.32 -11.25
C ALA A 353 -22.09 0.14 -10.81
N LEU A 354 -23.14 -0.26 -11.54
CA LEU A 354 -24.54 0.05 -11.23
C LEU A 354 -25.28 -1.10 -10.54
N GLY A 355 -24.62 -2.23 -10.34
CA GLY A 355 -25.17 -3.49 -9.87
C GLY A 355 -25.07 -3.71 -8.37
N VAL A 356 -24.88 -4.97 -7.99
CA VAL A 356 -24.78 -5.44 -6.60
C VAL A 356 -23.36 -5.19 -6.07
N ARG A 357 -23.19 -4.07 -5.39
CA ARG A 357 -21.90 -3.66 -4.79
C ARG A 357 -22.10 -3.01 -3.43
N ALA A 358 -21.04 -2.95 -2.63
CA ALA A 358 -20.94 -2.17 -1.41
C ALA A 358 -22.12 -2.41 -0.45
N ILE A 359 -22.83 -1.34 -0.04
CA ILE A 359 -23.96 -1.47 0.87
C ILE A 359 -25.07 -2.39 0.35
N ARG A 360 -25.23 -2.55 -0.96
CA ARG A 360 -26.22 -3.45 -1.54
C ARG A 360 -25.89 -4.92 -1.23
N ILE A 361 -24.59 -5.29 -1.25
CA ILE A 361 -24.14 -6.60 -0.75
C ILE A 361 -24.44 -6.72 0.74
N CYS A 362 -24.09 -5.71 1.54
CA CYS A 362 -24.27 -5.72 2.98
C CYS A 362 -25.74 -5.90 3.40
N LEU A 363 -26.68 -5.28 2.68
CA LEU A 363 -28.11 -5.36 2.98
C LEU A 363 -28.77 -6.65 2.47
N THR A 364 -28.18 -7.32 1.47
CA THR A 364 -28.64 -8.62 0.96
C THR A 364 -27.97 -9.80 1.65
N ARG A 365 -26.70 -9.65 2.04
CA ARG A 365 -25.88 -10.63 2.77
C ARG A 365 -25.60 -10.09 4.19
N THR A 366 -26.65 -10.06 5.00
CA THR A 366 -26.60 -9.51 6.38
C THR A 366 -25.66 -10.30 7.31
N ASP A 367 -25.35 -11.56 7.00
CA ASP A 367 -24.35 -12.38 7.66
C ASP A 367 -22.96 -11.73 7.60
N ILE A 368 -22.51 -11.34 6.40
CA ILE A 368 -21.21 -10.68 6.19
C ILE A 368 -21.23 -9.30 6.87
N PHE A 369 -22.31 -8.55 6.71
CA PHE A 369 -22.42 -7.21 7.27
C PHE A 369 -22.43 -7.20 8.80
N LYS A 370 -23.17 -8.11 9.45
CA LYS A 370 -23.16 -8.27 10.89
C LYS A 370 -21.77 -8.64 11.42
N THR A 371 -21.06 -9.55 10.76
CA THR A 371 -19.70 -9.92 11.11
C THR A 371 -18.78 -8.69 11.14
N GLN A 372 -18.83 -7.84 10.11
CA GLN A 372 -18.05 -6.62 10.05
C GLN A 372 -18.47 -5.61 11.13
N LEU A 373 -19.77 -5.35 11.31
CA LEU A 373 -20.27 -4.43 12.33
C LEU A 373 -19.91 -4.86 13.74
N ARG A 374 -20.01 -6.16 14.07
CA ARG A 374 -19.60 -6.71 15.38
C ARG A 374 -18.12 -6.40 15.63
N ALA A 375 -17.24 -6.67 14.66
CA ALA A 375 -15.82 -6.35 14.75
C ALA A 375 -15.57 -4.84 14.97
N LEU A 376 -16.26 -3.97 14.23
CA LEU A 376 -16.14 -2.51 14.36
C LEU A 376 -16.62 -1.99 15.73
N TYR A 377 -17.79 -2.47 16.21
CA TYR A 377 -18.28 -2.08 17.53
C TYR A 377 -17.38 -2.56 18.66
N ARG A 378 -16.83 -3.77 18.57
CA ARG A 378 -15.81 -4.29 19.54
C ARG A 378 -14.57 -3.40 19.51
N ALA A 379 -14.04 -3.10 18.35
CA ALA A 379 -12.84 -2.29 18.20
C ALA A 379 -13.03 -0.86 18.70
N SER A 380 -14.24 -0.29 18.61
CA SER A 380 -14.55 1.06 19.09
C SER A 380 -14.37 1.24 20.60
N ALA A 381 -14.26 0.16 21.39
CA ALA A 381 -13.92 0.23 22.81
C ALA A 381 -12.42 0.56 23.07
N TYR A 382 -11.56 0.49 22.04
CA TYR A 382 -10.11 0.65 22.13
C TYR A 382 -9.59 1.98 21.58
N GLY A 383 -10.44 2.79 20.96
CA GLY A 383 -10.07 4.11 20.44
C GLY A 383 -11.23 4.82 19.74
N ASN A 384 -10.90 5.93 19.08
CA ASN A 384 -11.89 6.83 18.47
C ASN A 384 -12.23 6.38 17.05
N ILE A 385 -12.97 5.26 16.93
CA ILE A 385 -13.45 4.74 15.64
C ILE A 385 -14.79 5.40 15.28
N HIS A 386 -14.96 5.69 13.99
CA HIS A 386 -16.21 6.05 13.35
C HIS A 386 -16.50 5.07 12.21
N ILE A 387 -17.78 4.87 11.89
CA ILE A 387 -18.21 3.92 10.85
C ILE A 387 -18.81 4.72 9.69
N MET A 388 -18.44 4.39 8.47
CA MET A 388 -18.93 5.04 7.25
C MET A 388 -19.50 4.01 6.27
N TYR A 389 -20.73 4.27 5.78
CA TYR A 389 -21.42 3.39 4.84
C TYR A 389 -21.32 3.92 3.41
N PRO A 390 -20.73 3.12 2.46
CA PRO A 390 -20.59 3.53 1.07
C PRO A 390 -21.86 3.34 0.24
N MET A 391 -21.93 3.96 -0.93
CA MET A 391 -22.93 3.74 -1.99
C MET A 391 -24.40 3.94 -1.58
N ILE A 392 -24.65 4.79 -0.59
CA ILE A 392 -26.02 5.15 -0.19
C ILE A 392 -26.71 5.93 -1.32
N ALA A 393 -27.96 5.62 -1.57
CA ALA A 393 -28.82 6.29 -2.55
C ALA A 393 -30.22 6.63 -2.00
N ASN A 394 -30.65 5.99 -0.91
CA ASN A 394 -32.01 6.10 -0.39
C ASN A 394 -32.06 6.17 1.14
N MET A 395 -33.13 6.79 1.68
CA MET A 395 -33.39 6.87 3.12
C MET A 395 -33.60 5.50 3.76
N TRP A 396 -34.31 4.58 3.07
CA TRP A 396 -34.61 3.24 3.60
C TRP A 396 -33.33 2.40 3.83
N GLU A 397 -32.26 2.65 3.07
CA GLU A 397 -30.98 1.96 3.27
C GLU A 397 -30.40 2.32 4.64
N ILE A 398 -30.45 3.60 5.03
CA ILE A 398 -30.00 4.04 6.36
C ILE A 398 -30.89 3.44 7.46
N ASP A 399 -32.20 3.41 7.25
CA ASP A 399 -33.14 2.83 8.23
C ASP A 399 -32.80 1.35 8.44
N ARG A 400 -32.57 0.60 7.36
CA ARG A 400 -32.20 -0.82 7.44
C ARG A 400 -30.83 -1.02 8.09
N ILE A 401 -29.84 -0.18 7.79
CA ILE A 401 -28.53 -0.19 8.46
C ILE A 401 -28.70 -0.04 9.96
N LYS A 402 -29.49 0.94 10.42
CA LYS A 402 -29.74 1.20 11.85
C LYS A 402 -30.45 0.04 12.55
N GLU A 403 -31.36 -0.64 11.87
CA GLU A 403 -31.98 -1.86 12.40
C GLU A 403 -30.90 -2.93 12.66
N ILE A 404 -30.03 -3.20 11.66
CA ILE A 404 -28.95 -4.19 11.79
C ILE A 404 -27.94 -3.77 12.86
N GLU A 405 -27.56 -2.49 12.94
CA GLU A 405 -26.71 -1.97 14.01
C GLU A 405 -27.31 -2.24 15.40
N ASN A 406 -28.61 -2.01 15.58
CA ASN A 406 -29.30 -2.25 16.85
C ASN A 406 -29.34 -3.75 17.18
N GLU A 407 -29.57 -4.61 16.21
CA GLU A 407 -29.48 -6.06 16.37
C GLU A 407 -28.07 -6.46 16.86
N VAL A 408 -27.02 -5.98 16.18
CA VAL A 408 -25.62 -6.24 16.55
C VAL A 408 -25.28 -5.74 17.94
N LYS A 409 -25.69 -4.52 18.30
CA LYS A 409 -25.46 -3.96 19.65
C LYS A 409 -26.15 -4.78 20.74
N ALA A 410 -27.37 -5.24 20.47
CA ALA A 410 -28.10 -6.11 21.39
C ALA A 410 -27.44 -7.48 21.56
N GLU A 411 -26.95 -8.08 20.46
CA GLU A 411 -26.21 -9.35 20.49
C GLU A 411 -24.91 -9.22 21.32
N LEU A 412 -24.12 -8.15 21.10
CA LEU A 412 -22.88 -7.90 21.81
C LEU A 412 -23.13 -7.63 23.30
N ALA A 413 -24.18 -6.88 23.63
CA ALA A 413 -24.60 -6.62 25.02
C ALA A 413 -25.04 -7.90 25.74
N ALA A 414 -25.76 -8.80 25.07
CA ALA A 414 -26.16 -10.10 25.62
C ALA A 414 -24.95 -11.03 25.90
N GLN A 415 -23.85 -10.81 25.18
CA GLN A 415 -22.59 -11.52 25.37
C GLN A 415 -21.64 -10.80 26.35
N GLU A 416 -22.08 -9.72 26.98
CA GLU A 416 -21.29 -8.88 27.90
C GLU A 416 -19.99 -8.31 27.26
N ILE A 417 -19.99 -8.18 25.91
CA ILE A 417 -18.86 -7.63 25.17
C ILE A 417 -18.89 -6.11 25.25
N LYS A 418 -17.77 -5.52 25.68
CA LYS A 418 -17.63 -4.06 25.77
C LYS A 418 -17.53 -3.46 24.36
N ILE A 419 -18.34 -2.42 24.13
CA ILE A 419 -18.31 -1.62 22.89
C ILE A 419 -18.17 -0.12 23.24
N GLY A 420 -17.66 0.65 22.27
CA GLY A 420 -17.67 2.11 22.34
C GLY A 420 -18.95 2.72 21.75
N SER A 421 -18.89 4.02 21.48
CA SER A 421 -19.98 4.78 20.86
C SER A 421 -19.47 5.45 19.57
N PRO A 422 -19.22 4.69 18.50
CA PRO A 422 -18.74 5.25 17.26
C PRO A 422 -19.80 6.17 16.65
N LYS A 423 -19.37 7.29 16.06
CA LYS A 423 -20.22 8.07 15.17
C LYS A 423 -20.43 7.29 13.88
N THR A 424 -21.62 7.44 13.29
CA THR A 424 -21.97 6.77 12.04
C THR A 424 -22.29 7.80 10.96
N GLY A 425 -21.63 7.65 9.81
CA GLY A 425 -21.78 8.53 8.66
C GLY A 425 -21.96 7.75 7.36
N ILE A 426 -22.20 8.49 6.31
CA ILE A 426 -22.36 7.90 4.97
C ILE A 426 -21.43 8.56 3.96
N MET A 427 -21.07 7.80 2.96
CA MET A 427 -20.39 8.34 1.79
C MET A 427 -21.43 8.90 0.80
N ILE A 428 -21.29 10.18 0.49
CA ILE A 428 -22.09 10.84 -0.56
C ILE A 428 -21.30 10.70 -1.87
N GLU A 429 -21.67 9.71 -2.65
CA GLU A 429 -20.97 9.37 -3.89
C GLU A 429 -21.90 8.98 -5.03
N THR A 430 -23.21 9.05 -4.78
CA THR A 430 -24.24 8.94 -5.81
C THR A 430 -24.96 10.30 -5.98
N PRO A 431 -25.32 10.70 -7.20
CA PRO A 431 -26.11 11.91 -7.42
C PRO A 431 -27.45 11.89 -6.65
N ALA A 432 -28.06 10.71 -6.48
CA ALA A 432 -29.27 10.54 -5.69
C ALA A 432 -29.07 10.97 -4.24
N ALA A 433 -28.00 10.47 -3.57
CA ALA A 433 -27.68 10.86 -2.20
C ALA A 433 -27.36 12.35 -2.09
N ALA A 434 -26.63 12.92 -3.06
CA ALA A 434 -26.35 14.35 -3.07
C ALA A 434 -27.64 15.18 -3.13
N MET A 435 -28.58 14.80 -3.97
CA MET A 435 -29.88 15.52 -4.15
C MET A 435 -30.77 15.46 -2.93
N ILE A 436 -30.75 14.39 -2.14
CA ILE A 436 -31.57 14.23 -0.92
C ILE A 436 -30.72 14.38 0.37
N SER A 437 -29.56 15.02 0.26
CA SER A 437 -28.61 15.13 1.38
C SER A 437 -29.21 15.90 2.59
N ASP A 438 -30.14 16.80 2.40
CA ASP A 438 -30.89 17.48 3.47
C ASP A 438 -31.74 16.51 4.32
N GLU A 439 -32.29 15.45 3.72
CA GLU A 439 -33.01 14.40 4.42
C GLU A 439 -32.06 13.42 5.11
N LEU A 440 -30.99 12.98 4.38
CA LEU A 440 -30.00 12.03 4.88
C LEU A 440 -29.26 12.59 6.10
N ALA A 441 -28.95 13.90 6.10
CA ALA A 441 -28.25 14.59 7.19
C ALA A 441 -28.96 14.49 8.55
N LYS A 442 -30.26 14.31 8.56
CA LYS A 442 -31.08 14.17 9.80
C LYS A 442 -30.85 12.81 10.49
N LYS A 443 -30.23 11.85 9.79
CA LYS A 443 -30.11 10.45 10.26
C LYS A 443 -28.70 10.00 10.56
N VAL A 444 -27.69 10.80 10.27
CA VAL A 444 -26.29 10.43 10.42
C VAL A 444 -25.47 11.51 11.12
N ASP A 445 -24.27 11.20 11.58
CA ASP A 445 -23.41 12.12 12.31
C ASP A 445 -22.47 12.91 11.40
N PHE A 446 -22.24 12.46 10.17
CA PHE A 446 -21.37 13.12 9.20
C PHE A 446 -21.58 12.62 7.76
N PHE A 447 -21.10 13.44 6.83
CA PHE A 447 -20.94 13.08 5.43
C PHE A 447 -19.47 13.02 5.05
N SER A 448 -19.11 12.04 4.20
CA SER A 448 -17.83 12.00 3.49
C SER A 448 -18.11 11.91 2.00
N ILE A 449 -17.64 12.89 1.23
CA ILE A 449 -17.96 12.97 -0.20
C ILE A 449 -16.93 12.15 -0.99
N GLY A 450 -17.40 11.07 -1.60
CA GLY A 450 -16.62 10.19 -2.48
C GLY A 450 -16.57 10.73 -3.91
N THR A 451 -15.68 11.69 -4.17
CA THR A 451 -15.68 12.47 -5.42
C THR A 451 -15.45 11.65 -6.67
N ASN A 452 -14.73 10.52 -6.59
CA ASN A 452 -14.45 9.66 -7.74
C ASN A 452 -15.74 9.03 -8.29
N ASP A 453 -16.50 8.35 -7.44
CA ASP A 453 -17.77 7.72 -7.82
C ASP A 453 -18.86 8.77 -8.07
N LEU A 454 -18.89 9.87 -7.29
CA LEU A 454 -19.79 10.98 -7.56
C LEU A 454 -19.59 11.56 -8.97
N THR A 455 -18.34 11.74 -9.41
CA THR A 455 -18.04 12.21 -10.76
C THR A 455 -18.46 11.19 -11.80
N GLN A 456 -18.09 9.91 -11.62
CA GLN A 456 -18.44 8.80 -12.49
C GLN A 456 -19.94 8.74 -12.76
N TYR A 457 -20.76 8.75 -11.70
CA TYR A 457 -22.22 8.64 -11.82
C TYR A 457 -22.88 9.94 -12.30
N THR A 458 -22.31 11.10 -11.95
CA THR A 458 -22.84 12.39 -12.42
C THR A 458 -22.64 12.58 -13.92
N LEU A 459 -21.47 12.19 -14.42
CA LEU A 459 -21.14 12.34 -15.85
C LEU A 459 -21.52 11.11 -16.67
N ALA A 460 -21.97 10.01 -16.03
CA ALA A 460 -22.24 8.71 -16.66
C ALA A 460 -21.02 8.19 -17.46
N VAL A 461 -19.82 8.31 -16.90
CA VAL A 461 -18.54 7.92 -17.52
C VAL A 461 -17.85 6.90 -16.64
N ASP A 462 -17.47 5.76 -17.21
CA ASP A 462 -16.66 4.76 -16.54
C ASP A 462 -15.21 5.24 -16.42
N ARG A 463 -14.79 5.58 -15.19
CA ARG A 463 -13.43 6.06 -14.88
C ARG A 463 -12.33 5.01 -15.08
N GLN A 464 -12.71 3.73 -15.20
CA GLN A 464 -11.76 2.64 -15.46
C GLN A 464 -11.48 2.43 -16.95
N ASN A 465 -12.24 3.08 -17.82
CA ASN A 465 -12.08 2.95 -19.25
C ASN A 465 -11.17 4.07 -19.81
N PRO A 466 -9.90 3.77 -20.17
CA PRO A 466 -8.96 4.79 -20.67
C PRO A 466 -9.42 5.51 -21.94
N LYS A 467 -10.37 4.91 -22.67
CA LYS A 467 -10.93 5.54 -23.89
C LYS A 467 -11.88 6.70 -23.56
N LEU A 468 -12.29 6.81 -22.31
CA LEU A 468 -13.22 7.83 -21.83
C LEU A 468 -12.54 8.93 -21.00
N ASP A 469 -11.22 8.92 -20.87
CA ASP A 469 -10.46 9.90 -20.06
C ASP A 469 -10.79 11.34 -20.41
N THR A 470 -11.02 11.65 -21.71
CA THR A 470 -11.38 12.99 -22.18
C THR A 470 -12.79 13.43 -21.77
N PHE A 471 -13.65 12.49 -21.36
CA PHE A 471 -15.02 12.76 -20.89
C PHE A 471 -15.12 12.79 -19.37
N PHE A 472 -14.11 12.27 -18.67
CA PHE A 472 -14.04 12.26 -17.21
C PHE A 472 -13.39 13.55 -16.71
N ASP A 473 -14.21 14.54 -16.42
CA ASP A 473 -13.76 15.81 -15.82
C ASP A 473 -14.13 15.88 -14.34
N ALA A 474 -13.15 15.64 -13.47
CA ALA A 474 -13.34 15.71 -12.03
C ALA A 474 -13.64 17.14 -11.54
N HIS A 475 -13.25 18.19 -12.30
CA HIS A 475 -13.55 19.60 -11.99
C HIS A 475 -14.88 20.07 -12.56
N HIS A 476 -15.69 19.14 -13.09
CA HIS A 476 -16.95 19.50 -13.76
C HIS A 476 -17.87 20.33 -12.86
N PRO A 477 -18.46 21.44 -13.36
CA PRO A 477 -19.28 22.34 -12.53
C PRO A 477 -20.45 21.66 -11.84
N ALA A 478 -21.02 20.60 -12.40
CA ALA A 478 -22.10 19.83 -11.77
C ALA A 478 -21.62 19.14 -10.49
N VAL A 479 -20.42 18.56 -10.50
CA VAL A 479 -19.82 17.88 -9.34
C VAL A 479 -19.54 18.91 -8.23
N LEU A 480 -18.90 20.03 -8.57
CA LEU A 480 -18.60 21.10 -7.61
C LEU A 480 -19.89 21.71 -6.99
N LYS A 481 -20.95 21.87 -7.78
CA LYS A 481 -22.27 22.32 -7.26
C LYS A 481 -22.88 21.29 -6.31
N MET A 482 -22.78 19.99 -6.60
CA MET A 482 -23.25 18.95 -5.69
C MET A 482 -22.45 18.94 -4.38
N ILE A 483 -21.13 19.07 -4.43
CA ILE A 483 -20.30 19.18 -3.22
C ILE A 483 -20.78 20.34 -2.35
N LYS A 484 -20.94 21.55 -2.92
CA LYS A 484 -21.41 22.72 -2.17
C LYS A 484 -22.78 22.49 -1.56
N MET A 485 -23.73 21.93 -2.32
CA MET A 485 -25.07 21.62 -1.82
C MET A 485 -25.04 20.63 -0.65
N VAL A 486 -24.22 19.58 -0.73
CA VAL A 486 -24.07 18.57 0.32
C VAL A 486 -23.50 19.20 1.59
N VAL A 487 -22.46 20.05 1.47
CA VAL A 487 -21.87 20.79 2.60
C VAL A 487 -22.91 21.68 3.27
N ASP A 488 -23.64 22.47 2.49
CA ASP A 488 -24.70 23.36 3.02
C ASP A 488 -25.81 22.59 3.76
N ASN A 489 -26.20 21.45 3.22
CA ASN A 489 -27.24 20.60 3.83
C ASN A 489 -26.74 19.93 5.13
N ALA A 490 -25.46 19.50 5.15
CA ALA A 490 -24.83 18.99 6.37
C ALA A 490 -24.81 20.05 7.48
N HIS A 491 -24.37 21.27 7.17
CA HIS A 491 -24.29 22.37 8.13
C HIS A 491 -25.66 22.78 8.65
N LYS A 492 -26.68 22.82 7.79
CA LYS A 492 -28.07 23.09 8.24
C LYS A 492 -28.58 22.05 9.24
N ALA A 493 -28.11 20.80 9.11
CA ALA A 493 -28.47 19.73 10.05
C ALA A 493 -27.52 19.65 11.27
N GLY A 494 -26.45 20.45 11.32
CA GLY A 494 -25.49 20.46 12.42
C GLY A 494 -24.46 19.32 12.38
N ILE A 495 -24.26 18.70 11.23
CA ILE A 495 -23.25 17.66 11.02
C ILE A 495 -22.10 18.19 10.14
N TRP A 496 -20.92 17.56 10.21
CA TRP A 496 -19.81 17.95 9.34
C TRP A 496 -19.83 17.21 8.00
N ALA A 497 -19.24 17.84 6.98
CA ALA A 497 -19.03 17.25 5.67
C ALA A 497 -17.55 17.28 5.28
N GLY A 498 -17.00 16.12 4.91
CA GLY A 498 -15.63 15.96 4.43
C GLY A 498 -15.56 15.49 2.98
N ILE A 499 -14.36 15.55 2.42
CA ILE A 499 -14.03 14.98 1.10
C ILE A 499 -12.97 13.91 1.29
N CYS A 500 -13.22 12.68 0.82
CA CYS A 500 -12.27 11.57 0.88
C CYS A 500 -11.83 11.05 -0.51
N GLY A 501 -12.40 11.56 -1.58
CA GLY A 501 -12.00 11.24 -2.94
C GLY A 501 -10.72 11.97 -3.37
N GLU A 502 -10.24 11.66 -4.58
CA GLU A 502 -8.98 12.21 -5.10
C GLU A 502 -8.97 13.73 -5.23
N LEU A 503 -10.13 14.36 -5.47
CA LEU A 503 -10.24 15.81 -5.50
C LEU A 503 -9.82 16.48 -4.18
N GLY A 504 -9.95 15.81 -3.04
CA GLY A 504 -9.47 16.32 -1.76
C GLY A 504 -7.96 16.59 -1.73
N ALA A 505 -7.19 15.87 -2.56
CA ALA A 505 -5.75 16.03 -2.70
C ALA A 505 -5.34 17.03 -3.80
N ASP A 506 -6.31 17.57 -4.54
CA ASP A 506 -6.05 18.55 -5.59
C ASP A 506 -5.81 19.93 -5.00
N THR A 507 -4.55 20.36 -5.06
CA THR A 507 -4.12 21.64 -4.50
C THR A 507 -4.74 22.85 -5.20
N SER A 508 -5.19 22.72 -6.44
CA SER A 508 -5.85 23.78 -7.18
C SER A 508 -7.29 24.05 -6.70
N LEU A 509 -7.91 23.04 -6.07
CA LEU A 509 -9.27 23.13 -5.54
C LEU A 509 -9.32 23.36 -4.02
N THR A 510 -8.20 23.25 -3.31
CA THR A 510 -8.19 23.37 -1.85
C THR A 510 -8.86 24.66 -1.37
N GLN A 511 -8.50 25.83 -1.91
CA GLN A 511 -9.13 27.11 -1.56
C GLN A 511 -10.63 27.11 -1.86
N LYS A 512 -11.03 26.53 -2.98
CA LYS A 512 -12.44 26.40 -3.36
C LYS A 512 -13.25 25.55 -2.37
N PHE A 513 -12.67 24.47 -1.84
CA PHE A 513 -13.29 23.65 -0.82
C PHE A 513 -13.40 24.39 0.52
N LEU A 514 -12.40 25.20 0.87
CA LEU A 514 -12.47 26.07 2.05
C LEU A 514 -13.60 27.11 1.89
N GLU A 515 -13.70 27.77 0.74
CA GLU A 515 -14.81 28.68 0.39
C GLU A 515 -16.18 27.99 0.47
N MET A 516 -16.28 26.73 0.07
CA MET A 516 -17.50 25.94 0.18
C MET A 516 -17.86 25.57 1.63
N GLY A 517 -16.94 25.72 2.57
CA GLY A 517 -17.12 25.37 3.97
C GLY A 517 -16.89 23.89 4.28
N VAL A 518 -16.08 23.18 3.49
CA VAL A 518 -15.73 21.77 3.76
C VAL A 518 -14.99 21.67 5.09
N ASP A 519 -15.45 20.82 6.01
CA ASP A 519 -14.90 20.68 7.36
C ASP A 519 -13.69 19.73 7.42
N GLU A 520 -13.58 18.81 6.44
CA GLU A 520 -12.60 17.75 6.46
C GLU A 520 -12.05 17.48 5.04
N LEU A 521 -10.74 17.40 4.92
CA LEU A 521 -10.07 16.89 3.71
C LEU A 521 -9.31 15.62 4.08
N SER A 522 -9.66 14.50 3.45
CA SER A 522 -9.01 13.23 3.67
C SER A 522 -8.25 12.81 2.41
N VAL A 523 -6.92 12.73 2.53
CA VAL A 523 -5.99 12.62 1.40
C VAL A 523 -4.96 11.53 1.64
N SER A 524 -4.23 11.11 0.61
CA SER A 524 -3.10 10.20 0.83
C SER A 524 -2.07 10.82 1.79
N PRO A 525 -1.38 10.03 2.65
CA PRO A 525 -0.48 10.58 3.67
C PRO A 525 0.54 11.60 3.17
N GLY A 526 1.13 11.37 1.99
CA GLY A 526 2.10 12.29 1.40
C GLY A 526 1.53 13.65 0.95
N ARG A 527 0.20 13.80 0.90
CA ARG A 527 -0.48 15.06 0.56
C ARG A 527 -0.86 15.91 1.77
N ILE A 528 -0.74 15.39 2.97
CA ILE A 528 -1.09 16.11 4.22
C ILE A 528 -0.34 17.46 4.31
N LEU A 529 0.97 17.46 4.28
CA LEU A 529 1.76 18.68 4.46
C LEU A 529 1.58 19.70 3.31
N PRO A 530 1.52 19.31 2.03
CA PRO A 530 1.17 20.24 0.95
C PRO A 530 -0.20 20.92 1.13
N ILE A 531 -1.23 20.16 1.50
CA ILE A 531 -2.57 20.73 1.74
C ILE A 531 -2.57 21.62 2.99
N ARG A 532 -1.91 21.19 4.08
CA ARG A 532 -1.74 22.02 5.30
C ARG A 532 -1.13 23.39 4.96
N LYS A 533 -0.13 23.41 4.08
CA LYS A 533 0.46 24.68 3.64
C LYS A 533 -0.59 25.59 3.02
N ILE A 534 -1.40 25.08 2.10
CA ILE A 534 -2.43 25.88 1.42
C ILE A 534 -3.49 26.35 2.42
N ILE A 535 -3.97 25.48 3.30
CA ILE A 535 -4.93 25.83 4.35
C ILE A 535 -4.38 27.01 5.17
N ARG A 536 -3.15 26.94 5.62
CA ARG A 536 -2.52 27.95 6.48
C ARG A 536 -2.19 29.26 5.76
N ASP A 537 -2.04 29.21 4.45
CA ASP A 537 -1.77 30.39 3.61
C ASP A 537 -3.07 31.04 3.08
N THR A 538 -4.23 30.47 3.37
CA THR A 538 -5.54 30.95 2.86
C THR A 538 -6.28 31.75 3.93
N ASP A 539 -6.85 32.88 3.52
CA ASP A 539 -7.83 33.64 4.27
C ASP A 539 -9.21 33.41 3.62
N VAL A 540 -10.10 32.70 4.33
CA VAL A 540 -11.42 32.35 3.77
C VAL A 540 -12.34 33.57 3.74
N SER A 541 -12.10 34.56 4.61
CA SER A 541 -12.90 35.80 4.65
C SER A 541 -12.66 36.71 3.42
N GLU A 542 -11.59 36.45 2.65
CA GLU A 542 -11.24 37.19 1.43
C GLU A 542 -11.71 36.47 0.14
N LEU A 543 -12.23 35.23 0.24
CA LEU A 543 -12.74 34.43 -0.88
C LEU A 543 -14.23 34.68 -1.09
#